data_830f60eb8ec3e2bbb9ae2620157aba29
#
_entry.id   830f60eb8ec3e2bbb9ae2620157aba29
#
_cell.length_a   1.000
_cell.length_b   1.000
_cell.length_c   1.000
_cell.angle_alpha   90.00
_cell.angle_beta   90.00
_cell.angle_gamma   90.00
#
_symmetry.space_group_name_H-M   'P 1'
#
loop_
_entity.id
_entity.type
_entity.pdbx_description
1 polymer ?
#
loop_
_entity_poly.entity_id
_entity_poly.type
_entity_poly.pdbx_seq_one_letter_code
_entity_poly.pdbx_strand_id
1 'polypeptide(L)'
;MDEISGRTPEPQEKLRLHFARVQEIIQAEEMWDRVPERAREFSPANLEGLVKFAYFGGFITMAGVCKFLLVEKKEINRLRARWYEEVREQGCWLC
;
A
#
# COMPACT_ATOMS: atom_id res chain seq x y z
N MET A 1 -22.16 -17.04 -19.63
CA MET A 1 -21.94 -16.49 -19.23
C MET A 1 -21.66 -16.04 -18.63
N ASP A 2 -21.65 -16.07 -18.52
CA ASP A 2 -21.42 -15.50 -17.88
C ASP A 2 -20.89 -14.97 -17.36
N GLU A 3 -21.19 -15.87 -17.16
CA GLU A 3 -20.30 -15.52 -16.52
C GLU A 3 -19.64 -14.25 -16.48
N ILE A 4 -19.63 -13.74 -17.07
CA ILE A 4 -18.91 -12.56 -17.19
C ILE A 4 -19.59 -11.43 -16.53
N SER A 5 -20.85 -11.34 -16.74
CA SER A 5 -21.59 -10.33 -16.03
C SER A 5 -21.62 -10.74 -14.57
N GLY A 6 -21.46 -9.81 -13.68
CA GLY A 6 -21.37 -10.09 -12.27
C GLY A 6 -19.99 -10.53 -11.86
N ARG A 7 -19.06 -10.60 -12.79
CA ARG A 7 -17.71 -10.95 -12.45
C ARG A 7 -17.07 -9.83 -11.65
N THR A 8 -16.50 -10.18 -10.52
CA THR A 8 -15.79 -9.18 -9.72
C THR A 8 -14.45 -8.87 -10.37
N PRO A 9 -13.92 -7.66 -10.15
CA PRO A 9 -12.58 -7.35 -10.64
C PRO A 9 -11.59 -8.35 -10.07
N GLU A 10 -10.60 -8.69 -10.89
CA GLU A 10 -9.55 -9.54 -10.41
C GLU A 10 -8.80 -8.84 -9.28
N PRO A 11 -8.22 -9.60 -8.34
CA PRO A 11 -7.48 -8.98 -7.24
C PRO A 11 -6.41 -8.01 -7.72
N GLN A 12 -5.76 -8.31 -8.83
CA GLN A 12 -4.74 -7.41 -9.36
C GLN A 12 -5.30 -6.08 -9.82
N GLU A 13 -6.49 -6.10 -10.44
CA GLU A 13 -7.13 -4.86 -10.84
C GLU A 13 -7.43 -3.98 -9.64
N LYS A 14 -7.96 -4.59 -8.59
CA LYS A 14 -8.26 -3.87 -7.37
C LYS A 14 -6.99 -3.29 -6.76
N LEU A 15 -5.93 -4.07 -6.76
CA LEU A 15 -4.67 -3.61 -6.23
C LEU A 15 -4.09 -2.46 -7.05
N ARG A 16 -4.29 -2.49 -8.36
CA ARG A 16 -3.85 -1.38 -9.21
C ARG A 16 -4.59 -0.09 -8.87
N LEU A 17 -5.89 -0.20 -8.65
CA LEU A 17 -6.67 0.97 -8.27
C LEU A 17 -6.20 1.54 -6.93
N HIS A 18 -5.91 0.65 -5.99
CA HIS A 18 -5.40 1.07 -4.69
C HIS A 18 -4.01 1.71 -4.83
N PHE A 19 -3.17 1.14 -5.69
CA PHE A 19 -1.85 1.70 -5.95
C PHE A 19 -1.97 3.13 -6.46
N ALA A 20 -2.85 3.35 -7.43
CA ALA A 20 -3.06 4.68 -7.99
C ALA A 20 -3.56 5.65 -6.94
N ARG A 21 -4.44 5.19 -6.06
CA ARG A 21 -5.00 6.04 -5.02
C ARG A 21 -3.92 6.43 -4.00
N VAL A 22 -3.10 5.48 -3.59
CA VAL A 22 -2.02 5.77 -2.65
C VAL A 22 -1.02 6.71 -3.29
N GLN A 23 -0.73 6.50 -4.58
CA GLN A 23 0.15 7.40 -5.32
C GLN A 23 -0.39 8.83 -5.29
N GLU A 24 -1.69 9.00 -5.53
CA GLU A 24 -2.31 10.32 -5.48
C GLU A 24 -2.16 10.96 -4.11
N ILE A 25 -2.33 10.17 -3.06
CA ILE A 25 -2.20 10.69 -1.70
C ILE A 25 -0.78 11.19 -1.46
N ILE A 26 0.20 10.40 -1.86
CA ILE A 26 1.61 10.79 -1.66
C ILE A 26 1.96 12.01 -2.50
N GLN A 27 1.43 12.07 -3.72
CA GLN A 27 1.66 13.24 -4.58
C GLN A 27 1.03 14.49 -3.98
N ALA A 28 -0.15 14.37 -3.40
CA ALA A 28 -0.83 15.51 -2.79
C ALA A 28 -0.03 16.05 -1.61
N GLU A 29 0.74 15.20 -0.95
CA GLU A 29 1.60 15.62 0.16
C GLU A 29 2.97 16.07 -0.33
N GLU A 30 3.16 16.09 -1.65
CA GLU A 30 4.44 16.51 -2.26
C GLU A 30 5.61 15.66 -1.82
N MET A 31 5.35 14.38 -1.61
CA MET A 31 6.37 13.44 -1.14
C MET A 31 6.71 12.37 -2.17
N TRP A 32 6.11 12.47 -3.37
CA TRP A 32 6.34 11.45 -4.39
C TRP A 32 7.81 11.34 -4.80
N ASP A 33 8.52 12.46 -4.75
CA ASP A 33 9.94 12.48 -5.09
C ASP A 33 10.79 11.62 -4.17
N ARG A 34 10.30 11.35 -2.97
CA ARG A 34 11.02 10.54 -2.01
C ARG A 34 10.84 9.05 -2.25
N VAL A 35 9.87 8.68 -3.08
CA VAL A 35 9.63 7.29 -3.41
C VAL A 35 10.68 6.84 -4.42
N PRO A 36 11.43 5.75 -4.14
CA PRO A 36 12.42 5.26 -5.09
C PRO A 36 11.78 4.90 -6.42
N GLU A 37 12.54 5.07 -7.50
CA GLU A 37 12.04 4.78 -8.83
C GLU A 37 11.52 3.36 -8.94
N ARG A 38 12.23 2.42 -8.33
CA ARG A 38 11.82 1.02 -8.36
C ARG A 38 10.47 0.76 -7.71
N ALA A 39 10.03 1.65 -6.83
CA ALA A 39 8.76 1.51 -6.14
C ALA A 39 7.62 2.27 -6.82
N ARG A 40 7.90 2.97 -7.90
CA ARG A 40 6.89 3.77 -8.59
C ARG A 40 6.07 2.97 -9.58
N GLU A 41 6.52 1.79 -9.93
CA GLU A 41 5.77 0.93 -10.81
C GLU A 41 4.87 0.01 -10.01
N PHE A 42 3.73 -0.33 -10.57
CA PHE A 42 2.78 -1.18 -9.86
C PHE A 42 3.34 -2.59 -9.68
N SER A 43 3.26 -3.07 -8.46
CA SER A 43 3.38 -4.48 -8.11
C SER A 43 2.79 -4.63 -6.72
N PRO A 44 2.36 -5.85 -6.34
CA PRO A 44 1.83 -6.03 -4.99
C PRO A 44 2.82 -5.64 -3.90
N ALA A 45 4.10 -5.95 -4.11
CA ALA A 45 5.12 -5.57 -3.15
C ALA A 45 5.27 -4.05 -3.07
N ASN A 46 5.23 -3.37 -4.23
CA ASN A 46 5.34 -1.93 -4.24
C ASN A 46 4.12 -1.25 -3.66
N LEU A 47 2.94 -1.85 -3.84
CA LEU A 47 1.74 -1.33 -3.20
C LEU A 47 1.91 -1.34 -1.68
N GLU A 48 2.39 -2.45 -1.13
CA GLU A 48 2.63 -2.52 0.30
C GLU A 48 3.65 -1.47 0.71
N GLY A 49 4.71 -1.29 -0.06
CA GLY A 49 5.73 -0.29 0.23
C GLY A 49 5.18 1.11 0.26
N LEU A 50 4.34 1.47 -0.71
CA LEU A 50 3.75 2.80 -0.75
C LEU A 50 2.77 3.01 0.41
N VAL A 51 1.97 2.00 0.74
CA VAL A 51 1.05 2.09 1.87
C VAL A 51 1.82 2.26 3.16
N LYS A 52 2.89 1.50 3.33
CA LYS A 52 3.76 1.62 4.48
C LYS A 52 4.36 3.02 4.58
N PHE A 53 4.85 3.54 3.47
CA PHE A 53 5.39 4.90 3.42
C PHE A 53 4.34 5.92 3.84
N ALA A 54 3.13 5.81 3.29
CA ALA A 54 2.07 6.75 3.60
C ALA A 54 1.63 6.65 5.06
N TYR A 55 1.60 5.45 5.59
CA TYR A 55 1.22 5.26 6.98
C TYR A 55 2.25 5.87 7.93
N PHE A 56 3.52 5.60 7.71
CA PHE A 56 4.56 6.16 8.56
C PHE A 56 4.73 7.66 8.38
N GLY A 57 4.37 8.16 7.20
CA GLY A 57 4.37 9.60 6.95
C GLY A 57 3.18 10.32 7.56
N GLY A 58 2.19 9.57 8.06
CA GLY A 58 1.01 10.17 8.63
C GLY A 58 -0.04 10.56 7.61
N PHE A 59 0.08 10.09 6.36
CA PHE A 59 -0.84 10.45 5.29
C PHE A 59 -2.10 9.61 5.28
N ILE A 60 -2.04 8.40 5.84
CA ILE A 60 -3.20 7.53 5.93
C ILE A 60 -3.28 6.92 7.32
N THR A 61 -4.48 6.49 7.68
CA THR A 61 -4.72 5.86 8.97
C THR A 61 -4.58 4.36 8.85
N MET A 62 -4.63 3.67 10.00
CA MET A 62 -4.60 2.22 10.00
C MET A 62 -5.80 1.62 9.26
N ALA A 63 -6.96 2.29 9.33
CA ALA A 63 -8.12 1.86 8.56
C ALA A 63 -7.83 1.92 7.06
N GLY A 64 -7.10 2.95 6.63
CA GLY A 64 -6.69 3.05 5.23
C GLY A 64 -5.75 1.94 4.84
N VAL A 65 -4.82 1.57 5.72
CA VAL A 65 -3.92 0.45 5.46
C VAL A 65 -4.72 -0.83 5.22
N CYS A 66 -5.69 -1.11 6.08
CA CYS A 66 -6.53 -2.29 5.91
C CYS A 66 -7.24 -2.28 4.57
N LYS A 67 -7.77 -1.12 4.19
CA LYS A 67 -8.51 -0.98 2.94
C LYS A 67 -7.61 -1.19 1.72
N PHE A 68 -6.44 -0.55 1.70
CA PHE A 68 -5.57 -0.61 0.54
C PHE A 68 -4.90 -1.95 0.37
N LEU A 69 -4.57 -2.61 1.47
CA LEU A 69 -3.88 -3.90 1.39
C LEU A 69 -4.83 -5.08 1.49
N LEU A 70 -6.13 -4.82 1.64
CA LEU A 70 -7.16 -5.88 1.70
C LEU A 70 -6.89 -6.87 2.82
N VAL A 71 -6.43 -6.36 3.97
CA VAL A 71 -6.16 -7.20 5.13
C VAL A 71 -7.24 -6.95 6.18
N GLU A 72 -7.49 -7.98 6.98
CA GLU A 72 -8.47 -7.89 8.06
C GLU A 72 -7.86 -7.22 9.28
N LYS A 73 -8.72 -6.68 10.13
CA LYS A 73 -8.25 -6.02 11.34
C LYS A 73 -7.38 -6.92 12.20
N LYS A 74 -7.71 -8.19 12.26
CA LYS A 74 -6.93 -9.12 13.08
C LYS A 74 -5.52 -9.35 12.52
N GLU A 75 -5.33 -9.10 11.23
CA GLU A 75 -4.04 -9.28 10.60
C GLU A 75 -3.18 -8.02 10.69
N ILE A 76 -3.82 -6.89 10.92
CA ILE A 76 -3.10 -5.61 10.85
C ILE A 76 -2.04 -5.47 11.91
N ASN A 77 -2.27 -6.04 13.09
CA ASN A 77 -1.29 -5.94 14.17
C ASN A 77 0.00 -6.67 13.82
N ARG A 78 -0.12 -7.82 13.14
CA ARG A 78 1.05 -8.56 12.68
C ARG A 78 1.81 -7.77 11.64
N LEU A 79 1.07 -7.23 10.68
CA LEU A 79 1.68 -6.46 9.61
C LEU A 79 2.41 -5.24 10.17
N ARG A 80 1.78 -4.55 11.09
CA ARG A 80 2.38 -3.37 11.70
C ARG A 80 3.66 -3.73 12.48
N ALA A 81 3.60 -4.82 13.22
CA ALA A 81 4.77 -5.27 13.97
C ALA A 81 5.93 -5.59 13.03
N ARG A 82 5.64 -6.25 11.91
CA ARG A 82 6.66 -6.56 10.92
C ARG A 82 7.25 -5.29 10.33
N TRP A 83 6.41 -4.30 10.04
CA TRP A 83 6.87 -3.04 9.48
C TRP A 83 7.79 -2.30 10.45
N TYR A 84 7.43 -2.27 11.73
CA TYR A 84 8.28 -1.61 12.73
C TYR A 84 9.63 -2.31 12.85
N GLU A 85 9.64 -3.63 12.76
CA GLU A 85 10.90 -4.36 12.80
C GLU A 85 11.76 -4.03 11.58
N GLU A 86 11.16 -4.00 10.41
CA GLU A 86 11.87 -3.68 9.17
C GLU A 86 12.50 -2.30 9.25
N VAL A 87 11.73 -1.32 9.71
CA VAL A 87 12.23 0.04 9.83
C VAL A 87 13.38 0.11 10.81
N ARG A 88 13.25 -0.59 11.92
CA ARG A 88 14.28 -0.58 12.95
C ARG A 88 15.59 -1.20 12.45
N GLU A 89 15.47 -2.29 11.69
CA GLU A 89 16.66 -2.97 11.19
C GLU A 89 17.32 -2.23 10.05
N GLN A 90 16.53 -1.71 9.14
CA GLN A 90 17.04 -1.09 7.92
C GLN A 90 17.19 0.42 8.03
N GLY A 91 16.54 1.03 8.99
CA GLY A 91 16.58 2.47 9.15
C GLY A 91 15.82 3.22 8.08
N CYS A 92 15.06 2.50 7.24
CA CYS A 92 14.34 3.10 6.13
C CYS A 92 13.18 2.21 5.75
N TRP A 93 12.01 2.79 5.64
CA TRP A 93 10.81 2.01 5.40
C TRP A 93 10.58 1.66 3.93
N LEU A 94 11.40 2.16 3.03
CA LEU A 94 11.32 1.83 1.60
C LEU A 94 12.58 1.12 1.10
N CYS A 95 13.49 0.81 1.96
CA CYS A 95 14.76 0.21 1.57
C CYS A 95 14.69 -1.31 1.43
#